data_58b73335f683a1b9b1fb9fd326791a90
#
_entry.id   58b73335f683a1b9b1fb9fd326791a90
#
_cell.length_a   1.000
_cell.length_b   1.000
_cell.length_c   1.000
_cell.angle_alpha   90.00
_cell.angle_beta   90.00
_cell.angle_gamma   90.00
#
_symmetry.space_group_name_H-M   'P 1'
#
loop_
_entity.id
_entity.type
_entity.pdbx_description
1 polymer ?
#
loop_
_entity_poly.entity_id
_entity_poly.type
_entity_poly.pdbx_seq_one_letter_code
_entity_poly.pdbx_strand_id
1 'polypeptide(L)'
;MKLITLIYHDMLVDAQSDDSGFSGEDAASYKLTVAAFDRHLAMIAKHAATSPLRIGALNDLSEASAGLILSFDDGGASGTSRVAARLESRAWPGHFFVTSNFIGQKGFMSATDLRRLHAAGHVVGSHSASHPTRISRLPQAQILAEWNDSCARIADILGSAVHSASVPGGFYSRAVAETARDAGISVLFTSEPTSAVSNVEGIAVVGRFSVTRRTSDKEIVALTEARAAILARHQLLWGAKKIVKRVGGRAWIAVRKRLFELGVG
;
A
#
# COMPACT_ATOMS: atom_id res chain seq x y z
N MET A 1 -0.77 19.87 4.44
CA MET A 1 0.04 18.70 4.77
C MET A 1 0.50 18.03 3.48
N LYS A 2 1.77 17.63 3.39
CA LYS A 2 2.31 16.89 2.23
C LYS A 2 2.93 15.58 2.73
N LEU A 3 2.36 14.46 2.33
CA LEU A 3 2.87 13.13 2.67
C LEU A 3 3.36 12.42 1.42
N ILE A 4 4.56 11.90 1.45
CA ILE A 4 5.05 10.94 0.47
C ILE A 4 4.83 9.54 1.03
N THR A 5 3.94 8.79 0.43
CA THR A 5 3.70 7.40 0.84
C THR A 5 4.14 6.46 -0.26
N LEU A 6 5.05 5.56 0.06
CA LEU A 6 5.54 4.54 -0.88
C LEU A 6 4.75 3.23 -0.67
N ILE A 7 4.22 2.66 -1.78
CA ILE A 7 3.61 1.33 -1.74
C ILE A 7 4.67 0.31 -2.16
N TYR A 8 4.95 -0.60 -1.28
CA TYR A 8 5.64 -1.85 -1.55
C TYR A 8 4.64 -3.01 -1.45
N HIS A 9 5.01 -4.17 -1.97
CA HIS A 9 4.29 -5.42 -1.77
C HIS A 9 5.27 -6.43 -1.14
N ASP A 10 5.63 -7.48 -1.86
CA ASP A 10 6.47 -8.54 -1.33
C ASP A 10 7.95 -8.38 -1.66
N MET A 11 8.79 -8.93 -0.77
CA MET A 11 10.23 -9.04 -0.98
C MET A 11 10.59 -10.50 -1.21
N LEU A 12 11.31 -10.79 -2.30
CA LEU A 12 11.76 -12.11 -2.70
C LEU A 12 13.24 -12.29 -2.40
N VAL A 13 13.66 -13.51 -2.10
CA VAL A 13 15.09 -13.81 -1.93
C VAL A 13 15.84 -13.54 -3.25
N ASP A 14 15.27 -14.01 -4.36
CA ASP A 14 15.77 -13.79 -5.72
C ASP A 14 14.61 -13.52 -6.69
N ALA A 15 14.94 -13.19 -7.94
CA ALA A 15 13.94 -12.82 -8.94
C ALA A 15 13.08 -13.99 -9.45
N GLN A 16 13.48 -15.23 -9.19
CA GLN A 16 12.81 -16.47 -9.59
C GLN A 16 11.89 -17.02 -8.51
N SER A 17 12.09 -16.65 -7.24
CA SER A 17 11.23 -17.08 -6.14
C SER A 17 9.85 -16.44 -6.23
N ASP A 18 8.81 -17.17 -5.85
CA ASP A 18 7.41 -16.67 -5.73
C ASP A 18 6.76 -17.30 -4.50
N ASP A 19 7.39 -17.07 -3.34
CA ASP A 19 7.08 -17.70 -2.07
C ASP A 19 6.29 -16.81 -1.10
N SER A 20 5.89 -15.61 -1.54
CA SER A 20 5.19 -14.64 -0.70
C SER A 20 4.13 -13.87 -1.49
N GLY A 21 2.97 -13.68 -0.88
CA GLY A 21 1.83 -12.93 -1.43
C GLY A 21 1.14 -13.61 -2.61
N PHE A 22 0.39 -12.83 -3.36
CA PHE A 22 -0.28 -13.30 -4.57
C PHE A 22 0.72 -13.70 -5.64
N SER A 23 0.41 -14.77 -6.39
CA SER A 23 1.23 -15.27 -7.50
C SER A 23 0.78 -14.70 -8.87
N GLY A 24 1.62 -14.88 -9.89
CA GLY A 24 1.33 -14.52 -11.28
C GLY A 24 2.06 -13.27 -11.77
N GLU A 25 2.04 -13.06 -13.10
CA GLU A 25 2.81 -11.99 -13.78
C GLU A 25 2.48 -10.59 -13.29
N ASP A 26 1.19 -10.33 -13.01
CA ASP A 26 0.73 -9.03 -12.52
C ASP A 26 1.33 -8.73 -11.14
N ALA A 27 1.24 -9.68 -10.21
CA ALA A 27 1.81 -9.54 -8.86
C ALA A 27 3.35 -9.49 -8.91
N ALA A 28 3.99 -10.29 -9.77
CA ALA A 28 5.44 -10.34 -9.91
C ALA A 28 6.07 -8.98 -10.22
N SER A 29 5.36 -8.08 -10.91
CA SER A 29 5.87 -6.73 -11.22
C SER A 29 6.07 -5.84 -10.00
N TYR A 30 5.35 -6.12 -8.91
CA TYR A 30 5.40 -5.37 -7.64
C TYR A 30 6.32 -6.02 -6.60
N LYS A 31 6.78 -7.25 -6.82
CA LYS A 31 7.67 -7.96 -5.88
C LYS A 31 9.12 -7.57 -6.15
N LEU A 32 9.81 -7.06 -5.17
CA LEU A 32 11.21 -6.67 -5.25
C LEU A 32 12.11 -7.82 -4.71
N THR A 33 13.37 -7.83 -5.11
CA THR A 33 14.34 -8.61 -4.35
C THR A 33 14.69 -7.92 -3.02
N VAL A 34 15.05 -8.70 -2.01
CA VAL A 34 15.55 -8.17 -0.73
C VAL A 34 16.71 -7.20 -0.95
N ALA A 35 17.63 -7.52 -1.86
CA ALA A 35 18.77 -6.65 -2.17
C ALA A 35 18.34 -5.29 -2.77
N ALA A 36 17.29 -5.27 -3.63
CA ALA A 36 16.74 -4.00 -4.13
C ALA A 36 16.08 -3.20 -3.01
N PHE A 37 15.32 -3.86 -2.14
CA PHE A 37 14.71 -3.21 -0.99
C PHE A 37 15.75 -2.63 -0.03
N ASP A 38 16.83 -3.36 0.26
CA ASP A 38 17.93 -2.86 1.11
C ASP A 38 18.59 -1.59 0.53
N ARG A 39 18.78 -1.53 -0.81
CA ARG A 39 19.26 -0.30 -1.46
C ARG A 39 18.25 0.84 -1.33
N HIS A 40 16.95 0.59 -1.53
CA HIS A 40 15.91 1.59 -1.33
C HIS A 40 15.92 2.16 0.09
N LEU A 41 16.01 1.30 1.12
CA LEU A 41 16.10 1.74 2.51
C LEU A 41 17.35 2.58 2.77
N ALA A 42 18.49 2.22 2.18
CA ALA A 42 19.72 3.01 2.27
C ALA A 42 19.56 4.41 1.60
N MET A 43 18.91 4.48 0.44
CA MET A 43 18.60 5.76 -0.21
C MET A 43 17.64 6.61 0.62
N ILE A 44 16.60 6.01 1.17
CA ILE A 44 15.66 6.70 2.06
C ILE A 44 16.39 7.23 3.30
N ALA A 45 17.21 6.42 3.96
CA ALA A 45 17.97 6.82 5.13
C ALA A 45 18.90 8.02 4.87
N LYS A 46 19.47 8.09 3.67
CA LYS A 46 20.38 9.15 3.25
C LYS A 46 19.67 10.45 2.85
N HIS A 47 18.47 10.36 2.29
CA HIS A 47 17.81 11.47 1.59
C HIS A 47 16.50 11.94 2.22
N ALA A 48 15.90 11.18 3.15
CA ALA A 48 14.71 11.61 3.87
C ALA A 48 15.05 12.72 4.87
N ALA A 49 14.24 13.75 4.90
CA ALA A 49 14.40 14.85 5.85
C ALA A 49 14.12 14.41 7.31
N THR A 50 13.23 13.42 7.46
CA THR A 50 12.84 12.84 8.75
C THR A 50 12.68 11.33 8.62
N SER A 51 12.71 10.60 9.73
CA SER A 51 12.34 9.18 9.74
C SER A 51 10.91 8.98 9.24
N PRO A 52 10.60 7.81 8.65
CA PRO A 52 9.24 7.46 8.26
C PRO A 52 8.25 7.61 9.41
N LEU A 53 7.04 8.10 9.09
CA LEU A 53 5.98 8.34 10.05
C LEU A 53 5.13 7.09 10.29
N ARG A 54 4.55 7.00 11.49
CA ARG A 54 3.50 6.05 11.84
C ARG A 54 2.15 6.77 11.80
N ILE A 55 1.26 6.33 10.92
CA ILE A 55 -0.11 6.87 10.78
C ILE A 55 -1.09 5.70 10.88
N GLY A 56 -1.56 5.42 12.08
CA GLY A 56 -2.52 4.35 12.36
C GLY A 56 -3.97 4.83 12.37
N ALA A 57 -4.19 6.10 12.73
CA ALA A 57 -5.51 6.72 12.87
C ALA A 57 -5.47 8.21 12.48
N LEU A 58 -6.62 8.86 12.45
CA LEU A 58 -6.76 10.26 12.02
C LEU A 58 -5.95 11.23 12.87
N ASN A 59 -5.86 11.00 14.18
CA ASN A 59 -5.11 11.87 15.11
C ASN A 59 -3.62 11.94 14.74
N ASP A 60 -3.02 10.84 14.28
CA ASP A 60 -1.61 10.82 13.86
C ASP A 60 -1.38 11.76 12.67
N LEU A 61 -2.38 11.93 11.79
CA LEU A 61 -2.32 12.85 10.66
C LEU A 61 -2.39 14.31 11.10
N SER A 62 -3.15 14.65 12.13
CA SER A 62 -3.31 16.03 12.60
C SER A 62 -2.00 16.60 13.17
N GLU A 63 -1.13 15.75 13.69
CA GLU A 63 0.18 16.09 14.23
C GLU A 63 1.28 16.19 13.16
N ALA A 64 1.05 15.59 11.98
CA ALA A 64 2.02 15.55 10.90
C ALA A 64 1.87 16.74 9.95
N SER A 65 2.89 17.57 9.79
CA SER A 65 2.92 18.66 8.79
C SER A 65 3.40 18.20 7.42
N ALA A 66 4.38 17.30 7.38
CA ALA A 66 4.93 16.62 6.20
C ALA A 66 5.67 15.36 6.62
N GLY A 67 5.85 14.40 5.72
CA GLY A 67 6.64 13.21 6.05
C GLY A 67 6.60 12.12 4.99
N LEU A 68 7.34 11.05 5.29
CA LEU A 68 7.43 9.83 4.49
C LEU A 68 6.71 8.69 5.21
N ILE A 69 5.94 7.90 4.49
CA ILE A 69 5.28 6.68 4.99
C ILE A 69 5.71 5.50 4.12
N LEU A 70 6.04 4.39 4.76
CA LEU A 70 6.33 3.12 4.09
C LEU A 70 5.14 2.17 4.30
N SER A 71 4.52 1.72 3.20
CA SER A 71 3.38 0.82 3.24
C SER A 71 3.61 -0.44 2.41
N PHE A 72 3.04 -1.54 2.87
CA PHE A 72 3.18 -2.88 2.31
C PHE A 72 1.79 -3.48 2.18
N ASP A 73 1.36 -3.76 0.96
CA ASP A 73 0.02 -4.26 0.66
C ASP A 73 0.00 -5.80 0.59
N ASP A 74 -1.19 -6.38 0.46
CA ASP A 74 -1.54 -7.79 0.29
C ASP A 74 -1.43 -8.67 1.54
N GLY A 75 -0.45 -8.45 2.38
CA GLY A 75 -0.24 -9.26 3.58
C GLY A 75 0.62 -10.52 3.36
N GLY A 76 1.52 -10.49 2.37
CA GLY A 76 2.43 -11.60 2.09
C GLY A 76 3.41 -11.91 3.22
N ALA A 77 3.86 -13.16 3.31
CA ALA A 77 4.73 -13.68 4.37
C ALA A 77 6.09 -12.94 4.47
N SER A 78 6.53 -12.29 3.38
CA SER A 78 7.75 -11.50 3.37
C SER A 78 7.68 -10.28 4.31
N GLY A 79 6.48 -9.82 4.66
CA GLY A 79 6.25 -8.72 5.59
C GLY A 79 6.97 -8.94 6.92
N THR A 80 6.80 -10.09 7.55
CA THR A 80 7.50 -10.46 8.79
C THR A 80 8.87 -11.06 8.55
N SER A 81 9.01 -11.94 7.55
CA SER A 81 10.24 -12.71 7.37
C SER A 81 11.40 -11.89 6.75
N ARG A 82 11.11 -10.83 6.01
CA ARG A 82 12.11 -10.07 5.24
C ARG A 82 12.05 -8.55 5.44
N VAL A 83 10.87 -7.97 5.66
CA VAL A 83 10.68 -6.53 5.76
C VAL A 83 10.84 -6.02 7.19
N ALA A 84 10.09 -6.59 8.15
CA ALA A 84 9.97 -6.04 9.50
C ALA A 84 11.31 -5.81 10.18
N ALA A 85 12.20 -6.81 10.26
CA ALA A 85 13.51 -6.68 10.91
C ALA A 85 14.39 -5.58 10.29
N ARG A 86 14.25 -5.30 8.98
CA ARG A 86 14.98 -4.24 8.29
C ARG A 86 14.50 -2.86 8.67
N LEU A 87 13.19 -2.71 8.90
CA LEU A 87 12.60 -1.47 9.41
C LEU A 87 12.93 -1.27 10.88
N GLU A 88 12.77 -2.31 11.70
CA GLU A 88 13.05 -2.31 13.14
C GLU A 88 14.50 -1.93 13.45
N SER A 89 15.46 -2.44 12.67
CA SER A 89 16.89 -2.08 12.81
C SER A 89 17.18 -0.59 12.58
N ARG A 90 16.22 0.15 12.00
CA ARG A 90 16.28 1.59 11.77
C ARG A 90 15.33 2.38 12.65
N ALA A 91 14.62 1.72 13.56
CA ALA A 91 13.51 2.29 14.32
C ALA A 91 12.42 2.92 13.41
N TRP A 92 12.16 2.33 12.25
CA TRP A 92 11.18 2.81 11.29
C TRP A 92 9.88 2.01 11.37
N PRO A 93 8.72 2.66 11.51
CA PRO A 93 7.44 2.00 11.41
C PRO A 93 7.12 1.63 9.95
N GLY A 94 6.47 0.49 9.76
CA GLY A 94 5.84 0.09 8.51
C GLY A 94 4.32 0.02 8.65
N HIS A 95 3.60 0.17 7.54
CA HIS A 95 2.15 0.01 7.46
C HIS A 95 1.86 -1.23 6.63
N PHE A 96 1.37 -2.28 7.27
CA PHE A 96 1.08 -3.56 6.64
C PHE A 96 -0.42 -3.71 6.45
N PHE A 97 -0.89 -3.60 5.21
CA PHE A 97 -2.30 -3.77 4.86
C PHE A 97 -2.57 -5.19 4.41
N VAL A 98 -3.42 -5.89 5.15
CA VAL A 98 -3.57 -7.34 5.05
C VAL A 98 -4.91 -7.71 4.46
N THR A 99 -4.91 -8.59 3.46
CA THR A 99 -6.11 -9.24 2.94
C THR A 99 -6.54 -10.34 3.90
N SER A 100 -7.59 -10.07 4.68
CA SER A 100 -7.85 -10.87 5.88
C SER A 100 -8.18 -12.33 5.60
N ASN A 101 -8.83 -12.67 4.48
CA ASN A 101 -9.15 -14.06 4.12
C ASN A 101 -7.92 -14.92 3.81
N PHE A 102 -6.76 -14.29 3.57
CA PHE A 102 -5.51 -15.01 3.29
C PHE A 102 -4.64 -15.21 4.54
N ILE A 103 -5.00 -14.63 5.69
CA ILE A 103 -4.25 -14.79 6.94
C ILE A 103 -4.08 -16.28 7.26
N GLY A 104 -2.81 -16.73 7.39
CA GLY A 104 -2.44 -18.11 7.68
C GLY A 104 -2.41 -19.05 6.47
N GLN A 105 -2.76 -18.57 5.28
CA GLN A 105 -2.59 -19.36 4.05
C GLN A 105 -1.11 -19.37 3.62
N LYS A 106 -0.73 -20.35 2.81
CA LYS A 106 0.62 -20.47 2.27
C LYS A 106 1.01 -19.21 1.51
N GLY A 107 2.15 -18.62 1.85
CA GLY A 107 2.65 -17.40 1.24
C GLY A 107 2.13 -16.11 1.89
N PHE A 108 1.26 -16.19 2.89
CA PHE A 108 0.72 -15.03 3.61
C PHE A 108 1.07 -15.08 5.10
N MET A 109 1.03 -13.91 5.74
CA MET A 109 1.29 -13.76 7.16
C MET A 109 0.25 -14.51 8.00
N SER A 110 0.70 -15.12 9.09
CA SER A 110 -0.14 -15.76 10.10
C SER A 110 -0.68 -14.75 11.13
N ALA A 111 -1.66 -15.16 11.95
CA ALA A 111 -2.13 -14.37 13.08
C ALA A 111 -0.99 -14.02 14.07
N THR A 112 -0.03 -14.93 14.26
CA THR A 112 1.15 -14.68 15.09
C THR A 112 2.06 -13.60 14.50
N ASP A 113 2.23 -13.60 13.17
CA ASP A 113 2.98 -12.56 12.47
C ASP A 113 2.36 -11.18 12.65
N LEU A 114 1.03 -11.08 12.55
CA LEU A 114 0.32 -9.81 12.72
C LEU A 114 0.47 -9.27 14.15
N ARG A 115 0.33 -10.14 15.16
CA ARG A 115 0.57 -9.73 16.56
C ARG A 115 2.01 -9.25 16.78
N ARG A 116 3.00 -9.95 16.18
CA ARG A 116 4.41 -9.54 16.24
C ARG A 116 4.62 -8.17 15.63
N LEU A 117 4.09 -7.90 14.43
CA LEU A 117 4.19 -6.59 13.78
C LEU A 117 3.56 -5.48 14.64
N HIS A 118 2.37 -5.74 15.18
CA HIS A 118 1.67 -4.78 16.03
C HIS A 118 2.46 -4.49 17.33
N ALA A 119 2.95 -5.53 17.99
CA ALA A 119 3.76 -5.40 19.21
C ALA A 119 5.11 -4.68 18.96
N ALA A 120 5.67 -4.79 17.76
CA ALA A 120 6.87 -4.07 17.33
C ALA A 120 6.61 -2.59 16.95
N GLY A 121 5.35 -2.10 17.06
CA GLY A 121 5.00 -0.71 16.79
C GLY A 121 4.66 -0.41 15.33
N HIS A 122 4.60 -1.43 14.45
CA HIS A 122 4.07 -1.27 13.10
C HIS A 122 2.56 -1.06 13.10
N VAL A 123 2.04 -0.47 12.03
CA VAL A 123 0.60 -0.40 11.77
C VAL A 123 0.17 -1.65 11.01
N VAL A 124 -0.82 -2.37 11.51
CA VAL A 124 -1.50 -3.44 10.78
C VAL A 124 -2.90 -2.95 10.44
N GLY A 125 -3.21 -2.85 9.15
CA GLY A 125 -4.48 -2.34 8.63
C GLY A 125 -5.16 -3.31 7.66
N SER A 126 -6.35 -2.94 7.21
CA SER A 126 -7.15 -3.74 6.29
C SER A 126 -6.73 -3.52 4.83
N HIS A 127 -6.64 -4.61 4.05
CA HIS A 127 -6.62 -4.58 2.58
C HIS A 127 -7.85 -5.29 2.00
N SER A 128 -9.02 -5.07 2.59
CA SER A 128 -10.28 -5.78 2.40
C SER A 128 -10.25 -7.25 2.86
N ALA A 129 -11.41 -7.91 2.83
CA ALA A 129 -11.50 -9.32 3.21
C ALA A 129 -10.96 -10.23 2.11
N SER A 130 -11.44 -10.10 0.89
CA SER A 130 -11.18 -11.05 -0.20
C SER A 130 -10.28 -10.54 -1.32
N HIS A 131 -9.84 -9.27 -1.28
CA HIS A 131 -9.10 -8.59 -2.35
C HIS A 131 -9.87 -8.60 -3.69
N PRO A 132 -11.09 -8.06 -3.76
CA PRO A 132 -11.86 -8.11 -4.99
C PRO A 132 -11.17 -7.34 -6.12
N THR A 133 -11.14 -7.90 -7.31
CA THR A 133 -10.43 -7.35 -8.49
C THR A 133 -10.79 -5.89 -8.78
N ARG A 134 -12.02 -5.47 -8.47
CA ARG A 134 -12.51 -4.09 -8.66
C ARG A 134 -13.52 -3.73 -7.58
N ILE A 135 -13.05 -3.48 -6.36
CA ILE A 135 -13.89 -3.16 -5.21
C ILE A 135 -14.89 -2.02 -5.51
N SER A 136 -14.48 -0.99 -6.25
CA SER A 136 -15.35 0.15 -6.59
C SER A 136 -16.52 -0.17 -7.52
N ARG A 137 -16.63 -1.40 -8.04
CA ARG A 137 -17.74 -1.86 -8.87
C ARG A 137 -18.72 -2.78 -8.13
N LEU A 138 -18.39 -3.15 -6.91
CA LEU A 138 -19.28 -3.93 -6.06
C LEU A 138 -20.46 -3.06 -5.59
N PRO A 139 -21.64 -3.66 -5.32
CA PRO A 139 -22.70 -3.00 -4.58
C PRO A 139 -22.19 -2.46 -3.25
N GLN A 140 -22.68 -1.31 -2.80
CA GLN A 140 -22.19 -0.63 -1.60
C GLN A 140 -22.24 -1.53 -0.35
N ALA A 141 -23.30 -2.34 -0.21
CA ALA A 141 -23.40 -3.30 0.91
C ALA A 141 -22.28 -4.35 0.88
N GLN A 142 -21.83 -4.78 -0.31
CA GLN A 142 -20.71 -5.73 -0.42
C GLN A 142 -19.37 -5.05 -0.12
N ILE A 143 -19.18 -3.78 -0.53
CA ILE A 143 -17.98 -3.02 -0.16
C ILE A 143 -17.89 -2.87 1.35
N LEU A 144 -19.02 -2.53 2.00
CA LEU A 144 -19.07 -2.41 3.46
C LEU A 144 -18.76 -3.75 4.15
N ALA A 145 -19.28 -4.86 3.64
CA ALA A 145 -18.97 -6.20 4.16
C ALA A 145 -17.47 -6.53 4.04
N GLU A 146 -16.83 -6.22 2.89
CA GLU A 146 -15.38 -6.39 2.70
C GLU A 146 -14.57 -5.66 3.78
N TRP A 147 -14.97 -4.44 4.14
CA TRP A 147 -14.29 -3.68 5.20
C TRP A 147 -14.59 -4.23 6.59
N ASN A 148 -15.87 -4.48 6.92
CA ASN A 148 -16.28 -4.96 8.23
C ASN A 148 -15.64 -6.32 8.56
N ASP A 149 -15.74 -7.28 7.65
CA ASP A 149 -15.20 -8.63 7.85
C ASP A 149 -13.68 -8.59 8.04
N SER A 150 -13.00 -7.76 7.24
CA SER A 150 -11.55 -7.61 7.36
C SER A 150 -11.15 -6.94 8.66
N CYS A 151 -11.77 -5.81 9.01
CA CYS A 151 -11.44 -5.09 10.24
C CYS A 151 -11.75 -5.92 11.49
N ALA A 152 -12.89 -6.61 11.53
CA ALA A 152 -13.27 -7.48 12.66
C ALA A 152 -12.24 -8.61 12.85
N ARG A 153 -11.89 -9.33 11.76
CA ARG A 153 -10.93 -10.42 11.85
C ARG A 153 -9.53 -9.96 12.29
N ILE A 154 -9.07 -8.81 11.77
CA ILE A 154 -7.77 -8.26 12.19
C ILE A 154 -7.84 -7.77 13.64
N ALA A 155 -8.91 -7.10 14.03
CA ALA A 155 -9.11 -6.63 15.39
C ALA A 155 -9.13 -7.77 16.42
N ASP A 156 -9.80 -8.88 16.12
CA ASP A 156 -9.80 -10.10 16.95
C ASP A 156 -8.38 -10.67 17.14
N ILE A 157 -7.57 -10.62 16.09
CA ILE A 157 -6.17 -11.09 16.16
C ILE A 157 -5.31 -10.15 17.01
N LEU A 158 -5.48 -8.83 16.85
CA LEU A 158 -4.64 -7.82 17.50
C LEU A 158 -5.08 -7.46 18.91
N GLY A 159 -6.34 -7.72 19.27
CA GLY A 159 -6.96 -7.23 20.49
C GLY A 159 -7.21 -5.72 20.50
N SER A 160 -7.23 -5.06 19.32
CA SER A 160 -7.41 -3.63 19.18
C SER A 160 -8.10 -3.29 17.87
N ALA A 161 -8.84 -2.16 17.83
CA ALA A 161 -9.55 -1.71 16.63
C ALA A 161 -8.59 -1.36 15.47
N VAL A 162 -9.07 -1.56 14.24
CA VAL A 162 -8.38 -1.23 12.99
C VAL A 162 -8.94 0.08 12.44
N HIS A 163 -8.12 1.12 12.35
CA HIS A 163 -8.53 2.45 11.89
C HIS A 163 -7.93 2.86 10.56
N SER A 164 -7.09 2.04 9.96
CA SER A 164 -6.48 2.31 8.66
C SER A 164 -6.67 1.17 7.68
N ALA A 165 -6.86 1.53 6.41
CA ALA A 165 -7.01 0.56 5.33
C ALA A 165 -6.37 1.03 4.03
N SER A 166 -6.13 0.10 3.12
CA SER A 166 -5.66 0.34 1.76
C SER A 166 -6.65 -0.24 0.74
N VAL A 167 -6.88 0.51 -0.34
CA VAL A 167 -7.82 0.11 -1.40
C VAL A 167 -7.18 -0.95 -2.29
N PRO A 168 -7.75 -2.18 -2.40
CA PRO A 168 -7.19 -3.25 -3.21
C PRO A 168 -7.21 -2.89 -4.70
N GLY A 169 -6.11 -3.23 -5.41
CA GLY A 169 -5.95 -3.01 -6.84
C GLY A 169 -6.01 -1.56 -7.31
N GLY A 170 -6.04 -0.59 -6.39
CA GLY A 170 -6.11 0.85 -6.68
C GLY A 170 -7.42 1.30 -7.34
N PHE A 171 -8.53 0.58 -7.12
CA PHE A 171 -9.86 0.94 -7.62
C PHE A 171 -10.65 1.75 -6.61
N TYR A 172 -10.19 2.99 -6.38
CA TYR A 172 -10.85 3.95 -5.50
C TYR A 172 -12.12 4.55 -6.12
N SER A 173 -13.13 4.78 -5.29
CA SER A 173 -14.31 5.62 -5.57
C SER A 173 -14.79 6.27 -4.27
N ARG A 174 -15.67 7.29 -4.39
CA ARG A 174 -16.28 7.93 -3.22
C ARG A 174 -17.03 6.89 -2.35
N ALA A 175 -17.80 5.98 -2.94
CA ALA A 175 -18.49 4.93 -2.21
C ALA A 175 -17.55 3.99 -1.43
N VAL A 176 -16.34 3.72 -1.96
CA VAL A 176 -15.30 2.96 -1.24
C VAL A 176 -14.83 3.70 0.00
N ALA A 177 -14.68 5.03 -0.07
CA ALA A 177 -14.29 5.83 1.10
C ALA A 177 -15.43 5.92 2.13
N GLU A 178 -16.66 6.18 1.69
CA GLU A 178 -17.83 6.27 2.57
C GLU A 178 -18.08 4.96 3.33
N THR A 179 -18.02 3.82 2.64
CA THR A 179 -18.17 2.51 3.28
C THR A 179 -17.00 2.16 4.20
N ALA A 180 -15.78 2.59 3.89
CA ALA A 180 -14.63 2.44 4.79
C ALA A 180 -14.84 3.22 6.09
N ARG A 181 -15.32 4.48 6.00
CA ARG A 181 -15.72 5.28 7.17
C ARG A 181 -16.80 4.57 8.00
N ASP A 182 -17.83 4.06 7.33
CA ASP A 182 -18.95 3.38 8.00
C ASP A 182 -18.50 2.10 8.72
N ALA A 183 -17.40 1.49 8.29
CA ALA A 183 -16.71 0.38 8.94
C ALA A 183 -15.74 0.82 10.06
N GLY A 184 -15.66 2.11 10.41
CA GLY A 184 -14.78 2.62 11.46
C GLY A 184 -13.35 2.94 11.02
N ILE A 185 -13.05 2.88 9.72
CA ILE A 185 -11.76 3.27 9.16
C ILE A 185 -11.71 4.81 9.11
N SER A 186 -10.68 5.41 9.65
CA SER A 186 -10.47 6.86 9.66
C SER A 186 -9.39 7.35 8.68
N VAL A 187 -8.50 6.44 8.22
CA VAL A 187 -7.46 6.73 7.23
C VAL A 187 -7.48 5.69 6.12
N LEU A 188 -7.76 6.12 4.90
CA LEU A 188 -7.82 5.26 3.72
C LEU A 188 -6.67 5.58 2.76
N PHE A 189 -5.82 4.60 2.51
CA PHE A 189 -4.71 4.71 1.58
C PHE A 189 -5.14 4.25 0.17
N THR A 190 -4.82 5.05 -0.84
CA THR A 190 -5.11 4.75 -2.25
C THR A 190 -3.83 4.57 -3.05
N SER A 191 -3.93 4.11 -4.30
CA SER A 191 -2.78 4.08 -5.21
C SER A 191 -2.72 5.32 -6.12
N GLU A 192 -3.48 6.38 -5.83
CA GLU A 192 -3.38 7.63 -6.55
C GLU A 192 -2.09 8.35 -6.16
N PRO A 193 -1.18 8.66 -7.12
CA PRO A 193 0.12 9.23 -6.80
C PRO A 193 0.01 10.74 -6.50
N THR A 194 -0.42 11.05 -5.29
CA THR A 194 -0.49 12.41 -4.78
C THR A 194 0.11 12.49 -3.38
N SER A 195 0.74 13.62 -3.08
CA SER A 195 1.24 13.95 -1.74
C SER A 195 0.21 14.72 -0.90
N ALA A 196 -0.92 15.11 -1.49
CA ALA A 196 -2.00 15.78 -0.77
C ALA A 196 -2.85 14.74 -0.03
N VAL A 197 -3.25 15.07 1.18
CA VAL A 197 -4.29 14.36 1.92
C VAL A 197 -5.61 15.07 1.71
N SER A 198 -6.63 14.35 1.31
CA SER A 198 -7.98 14.87 1.17
C SER A 198 -8.89 14.31 2.27
N ASN A 199 -9.95 15.05 2.60
CA ASN A 199 -11.00 14.57 3.49
C ASN A 199 -12.25 14.28 2.66
N VAL A 200 -12.83 13.10 2.84
CA VAL A 200 -14.07 12.67 2.19
C VAL A 200 -15.03 12.23 3.28
N GLU A 201 -16.02 13.08 3.59
CA GLU A 201 -17.06 12.79 4.59
C GLU A 201 -16.50 12.34 5.96
N GLY A 202 -15.40 12.95 6.39
CA GLY A 202 -14.76 12.65 7.69
C GLY A 202 -13.66 11.60 7.68
N ILE A 203 -13.44 10.89 6.56
CA ILE A 203 -12.30 9.98 6.40
C ILE A 203 -11.15 10.68 5.68
N ALA A 204 -9.93 10.53 6.18
CA ALA A 204 -8.73 11.01 5.52
C ALA A 204 -8.33 10.05 4.38
N VAL A 205 -8.17 10.58 3.18
CA VAL A 205 -7.73 9.81 2.00
C VAL A 205 -6.32 10.21 1.62
N VAL A 206 -5.40 9.25 1.70
CA VAL A 206 -3.96 9.42 1.48
C VAL A 206 -3.56 8.79 0.17
N GLY A 207 -2.94 9.57 -0.72
CA GLY A 207 -2.37 9.06 -1.96
C GLY A 207 -1.02 8.38 -1.75
N ARG A 208 -0.64 7.49 -2.68
CA ARG A 208 0.62 6.73 -2.59
C ARG A 208 1.31 6.56 -3.94
N PHE A 209 2.62 6.42 -3.91
CA PHE A 209 3.48 6.17 -5.07
C PHE A 209 3.89 4.70 -5.10
N SER A 210 3.50 3.99 -6.15
CA SER A 210 3.78 2.55 -6.29
C SER A 210 5.26 2.32 -6.61
N VAL A 211 5.88 1.41 -5.88
CA VAL A 211 7.23 0.91 -6.13
C VAL A 211 7.14 -0.45 -6.81
N THR A 212 7.85 -0.61 -7.90
CA THR A 212 7.87 -1.82 -8.74
C THR A 212 9.31 -2.31 -8.92
N ARG A 213 9.49 -3.50 -9.51
CA ARG A 213 10.83 -4.01 -9.91
C ARG A 213 11.63 -3.05 -10.79
N ARG A 214 10.96 -2.12 -11.48
CA ARG A 214 11.59 -1.15 -12.39
C ARG A 214 11.90 0.17 -11.75
N THR A 215 11.42 0.41 -10.52
CA THR A 215 11.70 1.64 -9.80
C THR A 215 13.18 1.70 -9.44
N SER A 216 13.87 2.69 -9.97
CA SER A 216 15.30 2.86 -9.77
C SER A 216 15.62 3.52 -8.43
N ASP A 217 16.85 3.32 -7.93
CA ASP A 217 17.35 3.99 -6.73
C ASP A 217 17.25 5.54 -6.88
N LYS A 218 17.49 6.09 -8.09
CA LYS A 218 17.33 7.52 -8.38
C LYS A 218 15.88 7.99 -8.24
N GLU A 219 14.92 7.15 -8.62
CA GLU A 219 13.50 7.45 -8.49
C GLU A 219 13.07 7.41 -7.02
N ILE A 220 13.56 6.47 -6.23
CA ILE A 220 13.34 6.44 -4.77
C ILE A 220 13.87 7.71 -4.12
N VAL A 221 15.08 8.16 -4.45
CA VAL A 221 15.63 9.43 -3.97
C VAL A 221 14.71 10.61 -4.33
N ALA A 222 14.29 10.70 -5.59
CA ALA A 222 13.45 11.79 -6.06
C ALA A 222 12.05 11.82 -5.40
N LEU A 223 11.46 10.64 -5.14
CA LEU A 223 10.21 10.51 -4.38
C LEU A 223 10.43 10.90 -2.92
N THR A 224 11.48 10.38 -2.27
CA THR A 224 11.82 10.67 -0.87
C THR A 224 12.01 12.17 -0.64
N GLU A 225 12.66 12.86 -1.56
CA GLU A 225 12.87 14.32 -1.52
C GLU A 225 11.65 15.12 -2.03
N ALA A 226 10.55 14.44 -2.39
CA ALA A 226 9.33 15.07 -2.93
C ALA A 226 9.59 15.99 -4.13
N ARG A 227 10.53 15.63 -5.03
CA ARG A 227 10.88 16.44 -6.19
C ARG A 227 9.68 16.62 -7.11
N ALA A 228 9.32 17.87 -7.42
CA ALA A 228 8.11 18.21 -8.19
C ALA A 228 8.01 17.48 -9.55
N ALA A 229 9.14 17.33 -10.26
CA ALA A 229 9.16 16.69 -11.57
C ALA A 229 8.76 15.21 -11.51
N ILE A 230 9.23 14.46 -10.50
CA ILE A 230 8.85 13.03 -10.36
C ILE A 230 7.38 12.88 -9.93
N LEU A 231 6.91 13.73 -9.01
CA LEU A 231 5.51 13.72 -8.59
C LEU A 231 4.57 14.02 -9.75
N ALA A 232 4.88 15.06 -10.56
CA ALA A 232 4.12 15.40 -11.75
C ALA A 232 4.13 14.26 -12.79
N ARG A 233 5.28 13.63 -13.01
CA ARG A 233 5.39 12.46 -13.90
C ARG A 233 4.46 11.33 -13.46
N HIS A 234 4.47 10.94 -12.19
CA HIS A 234 3.58 9.89 -11.67
C HIS A 234 2.10 10.27 -11.84
N GLN A 235 1.73 11.53 -11.56
CA GLN A 235 0.35 12.01 -11.73
C GLN A 235 -0.10 11.96 -13.20
N LEU A 236 0.73 12.42 -14.14
CA LEU A 236 0.44 12.38 -15.58
C LEU A 236 0.23 10.95 -16.08
N LEU A 237 1.12 10.04 -15.69
CA LEU A 237 1.05 8.63 -16.09
C LEU A 237 -0.19 7.93 -15.48
N TRP A 238 -0.54 8.27 -14.24
CA TRP A 238 -1.77 7.80 -13.60
C TRP A 238 -3.03 8.32 -14.30
N GLY A 239 -3.04 9.61 -14.68
CA GLY A 239 -4.12 10.22 -15.46
C GLY A 239 -4.34 9.51 -16.81
N ALA A 240 -3.25 9.25 -17.53
CA ALA A 240 -3.29 8.46 -18.78
C ALA A 240 -3.86 7.06 -18.55
N LYS A 241 -3.40 6.36 -17.47
CA LYS A 241 -3.91 5.04 -17.07
C LYS A 241 -5.41 5.05 -16.76
N LYS A 242 -5.92 6.09 -16.07
CA LYS A 242 -7.36 6.25 -15.80
C LYS A 242 -8.18 6.38 -17.09
N ILE A 243 -7.73 7.20 -18.04
CA ILE A 243 -8.41 7.41 -19.32
C ILE A 243 -8.49 6.09 -20.11
N VAL A 244 -7.36 5.40 -20.23
CA VAL A 244 -7.30 4.13 -20.96
C VAL A 244 -8.14 3.04 -20.26
N LYS A 245 -8.15 2.97 -18.93
CA LYS A 245 -9.06 2.06 -18.17
C LYS A 245 -10.54 2.36 -18.43
N ARG A 246 -10.90 3.61 -18.69
CA ARG A 246 -12.29 4.04 -18.93
C ARG A 246 -12.76 3.75 -20.35
N VAL A 247 -11.87 3.89 -21.35
CA VAL A 247 -12.19 3.80 -22.79
C VAL A 247 -11.87 2.43 -23.39
N GLY A 248 -10.92 1.70 -22.81
CA GLY A 248 -10.23 0.63 -23.50
C GLY A 248 -10.61 -0.79 -23.12
N GLY A 249 -11.78 -1.31 -23.41
CA GLY A 249 -12.12 -2.73 -23.35
C GLY A 249 -10.92 -3.71 -23.60
N ARG A 250 -10.91 -4.42 -24.72
CA ARG A 250 -9.80 -5.33 -25.11
C ARG A 250 -8.44 -4.63 -25.37
N ALA A 251 -8.47 -3.38 -25.85
CA ALA A 251 -7.27 -2.55 -26.06
C ALA A 251 -6.52 -2.24 -24.74
N TRP A 252 -7.19 -2.29 -23.59
CA TRP A 252 -6.56 -2.08 -22.29
C TRP A 252 -5.41 -3.06 -22.01
N ILE A 253 -5.55 -4.33 -22.39
CA ILE A 253 -4.50 -5.36 -22.13
C ILE A 253 -3.20 -5.00 -22.84
N ALA A 254 -3.26 -4.57 -24.11
CA ALA A 254 -2.08 -4.18 -24.89
C ALA A 254 -1.43 -2.88 -24.35
N VAL A 255 -2.25 -1.88 -24.00
CA VAL A 255 -1.76 -0.60 -23.44
C VAL A 255 -1.19 -0.79 -22.05
N ARG A 256 -1.80 -1.63 -21.23
CA ARG A 256 -1.30 -1.98 -19.89
C ARG A 256 0.10 -2.56 -19.96
N LYS A 257 0.35 -3.53 -20.89
CA LYS A 257 1.68 -4.11 -21.10
C LYS A 257 2.72 -3.04 -21.44
N ARG A 258 2.38 -2.10 -22.32
CA ARG A 258 3.25 -1.01 -22.73
C ARG A 258 3.49 0.05 -21.63
N LEU A 259 2.46 0.34 -20.82
CA LEU A 259 2.60 1.23 -19.66
C LEU A 259 3.48 0.60 -18.56
N PHE A 260 3.36 -0.70 -18.33
CA PHE A 260 4.30 -1.44 -17.48
C PHE A 260 5.75 -1.38 -18.02
N GLU A 261 5.94 -1.47 -19.32
CA GLU A 261 7.24 -1.31 -19.96
C GLU A 261 7.85 0.09 -19.76
N LEU A 262 7.02 1.11 -19.55
CA LEU A 262 7.42 2.48 -19.26
C LEU A 262 7.58 2.79 -17.76
N GLY A 263 7.47 1.79 -16.89
CA GLY A 263 7.62 1.95 -15.44
C GLY A 263 6.40 2.51 -14.72
N VAL A 264 5.22 2.39 -15.32
CA VAL A 264 3.94 2.84 -14.76
C VAL A 264 3.16 1.60 -14.31
N GLY A 265 3.40 1.20 -13.08
CA GLY A 265 2.64 0.11 -12.45
C GLY A 265 1.38 0.61 -11.76
#